data_8fe5e785c22c33ac051df03b07e61351
#
_entry.id   8fe5e785c22c33ac051df03b07e61351
#
_cell.length_a   1.000
_cell.length_b   1.000
_cell.length_c   1.000
_cell.angle_alpha   90.00
_cell.angle_beta   90.00
_cell.angle_gamma   90.00
#
_symmetry.space_group_name_H-M   'P 1'
#
loop_
_entity.id
_entity.type
_entity.pdbx_description
1 polymer ?
#
loop_
_entity_poly.entity_id
_entity_poly.type
_entity_poly.pdbx_seq_one_letter_code
_entity_poly.pdbx_strand_id
1 'polypeptide(L)'
;MLFRSEFRIVDAAGKALRVQPIRSRREGRYYAIWAEGIPAMGYKTFEIVLGDGKAAEPRRTELRNNSLENDFYRIVFDPASGTIASLYDKELGREMVDPDSEWKLGAFIYESLNGDRHQMERKVFDNYRRSSLSDVHCPGVTSGDIYQSVRFTGKAEGCDEKFGVQIEVRLYNDVKRVELGYDFIRKPETDPSAIYVAMPWLLENAKLTFDVPGGVVRSGEDQIPGTSASWNTVQNFVAARNDDAQILVSGSEVPLYLLGKLLDDPYRQPRTYEKPHVFPWLMNNYWTTNFRASQEGEFKCGFVISSTRDTSNTAASQFGWSARIPLCTRVMPAATAANGNARDRSFLRSGCSHVLITSCTPAASGEGILINLRETDGQAGTLTLLDGSGRELPFTAADATGRPLDGRSVTSLALKP
;
A
#
# COMPACT_ATOMS: atom_id res chain seq x y z
N MET A 1 17.34 11.11 -4.28
CA MET A 1 18.74 11.51 -4.23
C MET A 1 19.05 12.32 -5.48
N LEU A 2 19.78 13.42 -5.36
CA LEU A 2 20.01 14.40 -6.41
C LEU A 2 21.46 14.32 -6.86
N PHE A 3 21.72 13.84 -8.07
CA PHE A 3 23.05 13.86 -8.65
C PHE A 3 23.06 14.61 -9.97
N ARG A 4 24.06 15.46 -10.15
CA ARG A 4 24.37 16.14 -11.42
C ARG A 4 25.47 15.43 -12.21
N SER A 5 26.23 14.56 -11.56
CA SER A 5 27.33 13.79 -12.13
C SER A 5 26.92 12.35 -12.38
N GLU A 6 27.62 11.66 -13.25
CA GLU A 6 27.52 10.21 -13.39
C GLU A 6 27.97 9.54 -12.09
N PHE A 7 27.30 8.48 -11.69
CA PHE A 7 27.58 7.74 -10.46
C PHE A 7 27.12 6.30 -10.57
N ARG A 8 27.66 5.45 -9.72
CA ARG A 8 27.16 4.12 -9.40
C ARG A 8 27.02 3.96 -7.89
N ILE A 9 26.15 3.08 -7.46
CA ILE A 9 26.02 2.71 -6.06
C ILE A 9 26.49 1.28 -5.94
N VAL A 10 27.39 1.01 -5.00
CA VAL A 10 27.98 -0.31 -4.80
C VAL A 10 27.79 -0.80 -3.38
N ASP A 11 27.69 -2.10 -3.22
CA ASP A 11 27.67 -2.78 -1.92
C ASP A 11 29.07 -2.94 -1.33
N ALA A 12 29.17 -3.63 -0.18
CA ALA A 12 30.44 -3.88 0.50
C ALA A 12 31.45 -4.71 -0.31
N ALA A 13 30.97 -5.51 -1.28
CA ALA A 13 31.79 -6.32 -2.17
C ALA A 13 32.18 -5.57 -3.47
N GLY A 14 31.76 -4.32 -3.62
CA GLY A 14 31.97 -3.52 -4.84
C GLY A 14 30.99 -3.84 -5.97
N LYS A 15 29.98 -4.69 -5.74
CA LYS A 15 28.94 -5.00 -6.72
C LYS A 15 27.99 -3.82 -6.90
N ALA A 16 27.80 -3.37 -8.15
CA ALA A 16 26.89 -2.29 -8.47
C ALA A 16 25.43 -2.70 -8.23
N LEU A 17 24.65 -1.81 -7.59
CA LEU A 17 23.21 -1.92 -7.45
C LEU A 17 22.52 -1.47 -8.74
N ARG A 18 21.32 -2.02 -8.99
CA ARG A 18 20.45 -1.49 -10.05
C ARG A 18 19.85 -0.16 -9.61
N VAL A 19 19.90 0.79 -10.52
CA VAL A 19 19.45 2.17 -10.30
C VAL A 19 18.63 2.61 -11.50
N GLN A 20 17.39 3.05 -11.27
CA GLN A 20 16.47 3.49 -12.31
C GLN A 20 16.09 4.96 -12.11
N PRO A 21 16.29 5.85 -13.11
CA PRO A 21 15.75 7.20 -13.07
C PRO A 21 14.22 7.20 -12.99
N ILE A 22 13.65 7.98 -12.07
CA ILE A 22 12.20 8.11 -11.90
C ILE A 22 11.69 9.37 -12.59
N ARG A 23 12.27 10.52 -12.22
CA ARG A 23 11.87 11.83 -12.72
C ARG A 23 12.98 12.86 -12.55
N SER A 24 12.92 13.91 -13.36
CA SER A 24 13.73 15.12 -13.18
C SER A 24 12.86 16.24 -12.62
N ARG A 25 13.45 17.04 -11.73
CA ARG A 25 12.90 18.29 -11.22
C ARG A 25 13.97 19.38 -11.34
N ARG A 26 13.58 20.63 -11.03
CA ARG A 26 14.52 21.77 -11.08
C ARG A 26 15.74 21.55 -10.18
N GLU A 27 15.54 20.95 -9.02
CA GLU A 27 16.59 20.64 -8.03
C GLU A 27 17.47 19.45 -8.45
N GLY A 28 17.01 18.56 -9.36
CA GLY A 28 17.80 17.42 -9.87
C GLY A 28 16.98 16.20 -10.24
N ARG A 29 17.65 15.05 -10.34
CA ARG A 29 17.07 13.76 -10.72
C ARG A 29 16.78 12.88 -9.50
N TYR A 30 15.62 12.22 -9.52
CA TYR A 30 15.24 11.19 -8.55
C TYR A 30 15.48 9.81 -9.13
N TYR A 31 15.95 8.90 -8.29
CA TYR A 31 16.27 7.53 -8.67
C TYR A 31 15.62 6.54 -7.72
N ALA A 32 15.11 5.44 -8.27
CA ALA A 32 14.85 4.22 -7.53
C ALA A 32 16.17 3.44 -7.42
N ILE A 33 16.41 2.84 -6.27
CA ILE A 33 17.58 2.03 -5.99
C ILE A 33 17.09 0.68 -5.50
N TRP A 34 17.54 -0.39 -6.13
CA TRP A 34 17.24 -1.74 -5.70
C TRP A 34 18.23 -2.18 -4.63
N ALA A 35 17.81 -2.19 -3.38
CA ALA A 35 18.64 -2.57 -2.24
C ALA A 35 18.13 -3.87 -1.62
N GLU A 36 19.01 -4.86 -1.52
CA GLU A 36 18.71 -6.20 -1.01
C GLU A 36 19.38 -6.46 0.34
N GLY A 37 18.80 -7.39 1.11
CA GLY A 37 19.38 -7.87 2.35
C GLY A 37 19.55 -6.77 3.40
N ILE A 38 18.60 -5.86 3.52
CA ILE A 38 18.59 -4.88 4.59
C ILE A 38 18.15 -5.56 5.87
N PRO A 39 18.97 -5.53 6.95
CA PRO A 39 18.64 -6.19 8.19
C PRO A 39 17.38 -5.63 8.85
N ALA A 40 16.57 -6.50 9.45
CA ALA A 40 15.38 -6.10 10.22
C ALA A 40 15.77 -5.17 11.36
N MET A 41 14.96 -4.12 11.60
CA MET A 41 15.21 -3.10 12.63
C MET A 41 16.68 -2.64 12.65
N GLY A 42 17.20 -2.33 11.46
CA GLY A 42 18.61 -2.05 11.30
C GLY A 42 18.92 -1.16 10.11
N TYR A 43 20.15 -1.23 9.64
CA TYR A 43 20.60 -0.47 8.47
C TYR A 43 21.58 -1.28 7.61
N LYS A 44 21.73 -0.83 6.37
CA LYS A 44 22.79 -1.25 5.45
C LYS A 44 23.33 -0.02 4.73
N THR A 45 24.64 0.05 4.58
CA THR A 45 25.31 1.16 3.89
C THR A 45 25.81 0.73 2.53
N PHE A 46 25.70 1.64 1.58
CA PHE A 46 26.18 1.51 0.22
C PHE A 46 27.07 2.69 -0.11
N GLU A 47 28.05 2.50 -0.97
CA GLU A 47 28.96 3.54 -1.38
C GLU A 47 28.51 4.17 -2.70
N ILE A 48 28.57 5.50 -2.78
CA ILE A 48 28.32 6.25 -4.00
C ILE A 48 29.68 6.57 -4.64
N VAL A 49 29.96 5.97 -5.79
CA VAL A 49 31.16 6.19 -6.57
C VAL A 49 30.82 7.15 -7.70
N LEU A 50 31.50 8.30 -7.73
CA LEU A 50 31.32 9.33 -8.76
C LEU A 50 32.27 9.10 -9.94
N GLY A 51 31.82 9.44 -11.15
CA GLY A 51 32.63 9.45 -12.35
C GLY A 51 32.62 8.19 -13.20
N ASP A 52 32.17 7.04 -12.66
CA ASP A 52 32.15 5.77 -13.36
C ASP A 52 30.78 5.13 -13.38
N GLY A 53 29.96 5.50 -14.30
CA GLY A 53 28.70 4.83 -14.53
C GLY A 53 27.51 5.77 -14.66
N LYS A 54 26.66 5.43 -15.58
CA LYS A 54 25.39 6.12 -15.81
C LYS A 54 24.28 5.13 -15.58
N ALA A 55 23.33 5.50 -14.69
CA ALA A 55 22.08 4.75 -14.61
C ALA A 55 21.45 4.67 -16.00
N ALA A 56 21.09 3.47 -16.43
CA ALA A 56 20.45 3.27 -17.73
C ALA A 56 19.16 4.10 -17.81
N GLU A 57 19.03 4.89 -18.86
CA GLU A 57 17.77 5.60 -19.10
C GLU A 57 16.67 4.59 -19.40
N PRO A 58 15.49 4.70 -18.77
CA PRO A 58 14.39 3.82 -19.07
C PRO A 58 14.01 3.92 -20.55
N ARG A 59 13.75 2.79 -21.17
CA ARG A 59 13.32 2.75 -22.56
C ARG A 59 11.83 3.12 -22.65
N ARG A 60 11.51 3.97 -23.60
CA ARG A 60 10.11 4.27 -23.95
C ARG A 60 9.75 3.51 -25.19
N THR A 61 8.65 2.75 -25.13
CA THR A 61 8.12 1.95 -26.23
C THR A 61 6.60 2.10 -26.28
N GLU A 62 6.01 1.70 -27.39
CA GLU A 62 4.56 1.58 -27.49
C GLU A 62 4.06 0.47 -26.56
N LEU A 63 2.84 0.63 -26.07
CA LEU A 63 2.15 -0.41 -25.32
C LEU A 63 1.65 -1.49 -26.28
N ARG A 64 2.44 -2.55 -26.45
CA ARG A 64 2.11 -3.66 -27.36
C ARG A 64 1.04 -4.55 -26.74
N ASN A 65 0.03 -4.93 -27.56
CA ASN A 65 -1.09 -5.77 -27.16
C ASN A 65 -1.78 -5.28 -25.87
N ASN A 66 -1.68 -3.98 -25.58
CA ASN A 66 -2.20 -3.36 -24.36
C ASN A 66 -1.76 -4.07 -23.08
N SER A 67 -0.55 -4.62 -23.00
CA SER A 67 -0.15 -5.46 -21.89
C SER A 67 1.25 -5.15 -21.33
N LEU A 68 1.41 -5.40 -20.02
CA LEU A 68 2.68 -5.57 -19.35
C LEU A 68 2.78 -6.99 -18.77
N GLU A 69 3.98 -7.52 -18.71
CA GLU A 69 4.20 -8.87 -18.21
C GLU A 69 5.57 -8.99 -17.53
N ASN A 70 5.62 -9.76 -16.43
CA ASN A 70 6.82 -10.23 -15.76
C ASN A 70 6.66 -11.71 -15.36
N ASP A 71 7.52 -12.23 -14.51
CA ASP A 71 7.45 -13.62 -14.06
C ASP A 71 6.23 -13.91 -13.18
N PHE A 72 5.65 -12.89 -12.52
CA PHE A 72 4.56 -13.03 -11.57
C PHE A 72 3.19 -12.73 -12.16
N TYR A 73 3.10 -11.68 -12.99
CA TYR A 73 1.83 -11.16 -13.48
C TYR A 73 1.84 -10.91 -14.98
N ARG A 74 0.66 -11.09 -15.58
CA ARG A 74 0.31 -10.50 -16.87
C ARG A 74 -0.84 -9.52 -16.64
N ILE A 75 -0.63 -8.25 -17.02
CA ILE A 75 -1.59 -7.16 -16.93
C ILE A 75 -2.05 -6.83 -18.33
N VAL A 76 -3.38 -6.79 -18.55
CA VAL A 76 -3.98 -6.28 -19.79
C VAL A 76 -4.76 -5.02 -19.48
N PHE A 77 -4.48 -3.97 -20.19
CA PHE A 77 -5.13 -2.66 -20.04
C PHE A 77 -6.29 -2.48 -21.01
N ASP A 78 -7.27 -1.70 -20.59
CA ASP A 78 -8.23 -1.05 -21.48
C ASP A 78 -7.76 0.40 -21.71
N PRO A 79 -7.16 0.71 -22.89
CA PRO A 79 -6.65 2.04 -23.17
C PRO A 79 -7.73 3.11 -23.28
N ALA A 80 -8.98 2.73 -23.57
CA ALA A 80 -10.09 3.67 -23.72
C ALA A 80 -10.51 4.25 -22.37
N SER A 81 -10.41 3.47 -21.31
CA SER A 81 -10.76 3.88 -19.93
C SER A 81 -9.55 4.16 -19.05
N GLY A 82 -8.34 3.75 -19.46
CA GLY A 82 -7.12 3.85 -18.65
C GLY A 82 -7.11 2.91 -17.43
N THR A 83 -7.79 1.77 -17.55
CA THR A 83 -7.96 0.80 -16.47
C THR A 83 -7.27 -0.53 -16.78
N ILE A 84 -7.20 -1.41 -15.78
CA ILE A 84 -6.71 -2.78 -15.93
C ILE A 84 -7.94 -3.68 -16.17
N ALA A 85 -8.01 -4.27 -17.37
CA ALA A 85 -9.06 -5.20 -17.75
C ALA A 85 -8.80 -6.62 -17.23
N SER A 86 -7.53 -7.01 -17.08
CA SER A 86 -7.10 -8.33 -16.59
C SER A 86 -5.82 -8.20 -15.81
N LEU A 87 -5.76 -8.88 -14.68
CA LEU A 87 -4.57 -9.09 -13.86
C LEU A 87 -4.45 -10.58 -13.57
N TYR A 88 -3.72 -11.29 -14.44
CA TYR A 88 -3.52 -12.72 -14.30
C TYR A 88 -2.30 -13.01 -13.44
N ASP A 89 -2.51 -13.72 -12.33
CA ASP A 89 -1.45 -14.20 -11.44
C ASP A 89 -0.91 -15.53 -11.95
N LYS A 90 0.36 -15.58 -12.33
CA LYS A 90 1.01 -16.78 -12.92
C LYS A 90 1.32 -17.86 -11.87
N GLU A 91 1.59 -17.47 -10.62
CA GLU A 91 1.84 -18.42 -9.54
C GLU A 91 0.57 -19.05 -9.00
N LEU A 92 -0.50 -18.28 -8.91
CA LEU A 92 -1.82 -18.75 -8.53
C LEU A 92 -2.54 -19.45 -9.70
N GLY A 93 -2.13 -19.17 -10.95
CA GLY A 93 -2.71 -19.71 -12.16
C GLY A 93 -4.13 -19.21 -12.43
N ARG A 94 -4.46 -17.97 -12.02
CA ARG A 94 -5.84 -17.44 -12.11
C ARG A 94 -5.93 -15.96 -12.43
N GLU A 95 -7.08 -15.59 -12.99
CA GLU A 95 -7.50 -14.19 -13.14
C GLU A 95 -7.90 -13.63 -11.78
N MET A 96 -7.51 -12.38 -11.49
CA MET A 96 -7.83 -11.70 -10.25
C MET A 96 -8.82 -10.55 -10.39
N VAL A 97 -9.13 -10.12 -11.63
CA VAL A 97 -10.11 -9.06 -11.90
C VAL A 97 -11.42 -9.67 -12.32
N ASP A 98 -12.51 -9.27 -11.67
CA ASP A 98 -13.86 -9.68 -12.04
C ASP A 98 -14.24 -9.10 -13.41
N PRO A 99 -14.40 -9.96 -14.46
CA PRO A 99 -14.72 -9.49 -15.80
C PRO A 99 -16.13 -8.89 -15.91
N ASP A 100 -17.03 -9.29 -15.00
CA ASP A 100 -18.43 -8.86 -14.98
C ASP A 100 -18.66 -7.62 -14.11
N SER A 101 -17.60 -7.06 -13.53
CA SER A 101 -17.71 -5.82 -12.75
C SER A 101 -18.00 -4.63 -13.65
N GLU A 102 -18.93 -3.78 -13.22
CA GLU A 102 -19.21 -2.48 -13.84
C GLU A 102 -17.93 -1.63 -14.00
N TRP A 103 -17.11 -1.63 -12.95
CA TRP A 103 -15.87 -0.85 -12.88
C TRP A 103 -14.67 -1.77 -12.95
N LYS A 104 -13.77 -1.54 -13.90
CA LYS A 104 -12.53 -2.31 -14.04
C LYS A 104 -11.50 -1.87 -13.00
N LEU A 105 -10.50 -2.72 -12.76
CA LEU A 105 -9.46 -2.45 -11.76
C LEU A 105 -8.71 -1.15 -12.06
N GLY A 106 -8.62 -0.30 -11.05
CA GLY A 106 -7.99 1.01 -11.15
C GLY A 106 -8.86 2.11 -11.72
N ALA A 107 -10.16 1.87 -12.00
CA ALA A 107 -11.06 2.92 -12.47
C ALA A 107 -11.17 4.05 -11.43
N PHE A 108 -10.92 5.27 -11.89
CA PHE A 108 -11.16 6.50 -11.12
C PHE A 108 -12.65 6.85 -11.26
N ILE A 109 -13.39 6.80 -10.17
CA ILE A 109 -14.84 6.99 -10.16
C ILE A 109 -15.17 8.29 -9.46
N TYR A 110 -15.77 9.21 -10.18
CA TYR A 110 -16.39 10.40 -9.63
C TYR A 110 -17.88 10.14 -9.39
N GLU A 111 -18.35 10.39 -8.18
CA GLU A 111 -19.76 10.30 -7.78
C GLU A 111 -20.28 11.66 -7.42
N SER A 112 -21.46 12.04 -7.94
CA SER A 112 -22.19 13.26 -7.60
C SER A 112 -23.58 12.88 -7.09
N LEU A 113 -24.02 13.50 -6.00
CA LEU A 113 -25.40 13.40 -5.51
C LEU A 113 -26.34 14.41 -6.17
N ASN A 114 -25.96 14.98 -7.32
CA ASN A 114 -26.76 15.95 -8.09
C ASN A 114 -27.26 17.13 -7.24
N GLY A 115 -26.44 17.64 -6.31
CA GLY A 115 -26.77 18.74 -5.41
C GLY A 115 -27.67 18.34 -4.22
N ASP A 116 -28.22 17.14 -4.18
CA ASP A 116 -29.12 16.68 -3.12
C ASP A 116 -28.36 16.04 -1.95
N ARG A 117 -27.84 16.87 -1.06
CA ARG A 117 -27.16 16.47 0.17
C ARG A 117 -28.06 15.71 1.16
N HIS A 118 -29.38 15.95 1.10
CA HIS A 118 -30.34 15.34 2.01
C HIS A 118 -30.50 13.82 1.81
N GLN A 119 -29.97 13.26 0.71
CA GLN A 119 -29.90 11.81 0.52
C GLN A 119 -29.17 11.12 1.68
N MET A 120 -28.13 11.76 2.22
CA MET A 120 -27.41 11.25 3.40
C MET A 120 -28.30 11.21 4.65
N GLU A 121 -29.09 12.27 4.86
CA GLU A 121 -30.00 12.37 6.02
C GLU A 121 -31.15 11.40 5.92
N ARG A 122 -31.74 11.27 4.72
CA ARG A 122 -32.82 10.30 4.45
C ARG A 122 -32.35 8.85 4.42
N LYS A 123 -31.04 8.62 4.37
CA LYS A 123 -30.43 7.28 4.21
C LYS A 123 -30.86 6.56 2.92
N VAL A 124 -31.14 7.33 1.88
CA VAL A 124 -31.58 6.83 0.57
C VAL A 124 -30.75 7.52 -0.51
N PHE A 125 -30.07 6.69 -1.33
CA PHE A 125 -29.30 7.13 -2.49
C PHE A 125 -30.09 6.76 -3.75
N ASP A 126 -30.89 7.66 -4.23
CA ASP A 126 -31.79 7.50 -5.39
C ASP A 126 -31.57 8.53 -6.50
N ASN A 127 -30.83 9.59 -6.23
CA ASN A 127 -30.54 10.68 -7.16
C ASN A 127 -29.03 10.94 -7.22
N TYR A 128 -28.29 10.05 -7.83
CA TYR A 128 -26.84 10.18 -8.01
C TYR A 128 -26.43 9.78 -9.43
N ARG A 129 -25.22 10.16 -9.78
CA ARG A 129 -24.55 9.68 -11.00
C ARG A 129 -23.10 9.37 -10.73
N ARG A 130 -22.55 8.44 -11.49
CA ARG A 130 -21.15 8.08 -11.46
C ARG A 130 -20.56 8.21 -12.85
N SER A 131 -19.33 8.69 -12.91
CA SER A 131 -18.57 8.80 -14.15
C SER A 131 -17.11 8.39 -13.90
N SER A 132 -16.44 8.01 -14.97
CA SER A 132 -15.01 7.72 -14.94
C SER A 132 -14.26 8.67 -15.89
N LEU A 133 -13.02 8.33 -16.25
CA LEU A 133 -12.22 9.16 -17.13
C LEU A 133 -12.81 9.19 -18.56
N SER A 134 -12.69 10.34 -19.17
CA SER A 134 -12.92 10.57 -20.60
C SER A 134 -11.63 11.09 -21.26
N ASP A 135 -11.59 11.09 -22.59
CA ASP A 135 -10.44 11.57 -23.38
C ASP A 135 -9.12 10.95 -22.92
N VAL A 136 -9.12 9.64 -22.70
CA VAL A 136 -7.96 8.93 -22.15
C VAL A 136 -6.85 8.80 -23.19
N HIS A 137 -5.65 9.13 -22.78
CA HIS A 137 -4.44 9.05 -23.59
C HIS A 137 -3.36 8.24 -22.87
N CYS A 138 -2.68 7.37 -23.63
CA CYS A 138 -1.56 6.57 -23.16
C CYS A 138 -0.32 6.84 -24.03
N PRO A 139 0.74 7.49 -23.52
CA PRO A 139 1.95 7.78 -24.30
C PRO A 139 2.88 6.57 -24.46
N GLY A 140 2.53 5.41 -23.93
CA GLY A 140 3.30 4.17 -24.02
C GLY A 140 3.87 3.67 -22.69
N VAL A 141 4.83 2.76 -22.80
CA VAL A 141 5.50 2.08 -21.69
C VAL A 141 6.85 2.71 -21.42
N THR A 142 7.17 2.88 -20.15
CA THR A 142 8.53 3.19 -19.68
C THR A 142 9.09 1.94 -19.00
N SER A 143 10.11 1.30 -19.57
CA SER A 143 10.74 0.10 -19.06
C SER A 143 12.13 0.40 -18.51
N GLY A 144 12.37 0.01 -17.27
CA GLY A 144 13.65 0.13 -16.58
C GLY A 144 14.07 -1.14 -15.88
N ASP A 145 15.22 -1.11 -15.22
CA ASP A 145 15.84 -2.29 -14.59
C ASP A 145 15.10 -2.76 -13.31
N ILE A 146 14.29 -1.87 -12.71
CA ILE A 146 13.59 -2.17 -11.45
C ILE A 146 12.11 -2.44 -11.71
N TYR A 147 11.46 -1.62 -12.56
CA TYR A 147 10.06 -1.77 -12.91
C TYR A 147 9.76 -1.24 -14.32
N GLN A 148 8.67 -1.73 -14.86
CA GLN A 148 8.00 -1.17 -16.04
C GLN A 148 6.81 -0.35 -15.59
N SER A 149 6.45 0.71 -16.32
CA SER A 149 5.26 1.51 -16.02
C SER A 149 4.51 1.94 -17.26
N VAL A 150 3.19 2.01 -17.12
CA VAL A 150 2.27 2.64 -18.08
C VAL A 150 1.63 3.82 -17.38
N ARG A 151 1.50 4.95 -18.09
CA ARG A 151 0.80 6.12 -17.58
C ARG A 151 -0.35 6.45 -18.51
N PHE A 152 -1.55 6.60 -17.94
CA PHE A 152 -2.72 7.12 -18.59
C PHE A 152 -2.99 8.54 -18.09
N THR A 153 -3.51 9.38 -18.98
CA THR A 153 -4.00 10.71 -18.61
C THR A 153 -5.38 10.87 -19.22
N GLY A 154 -6.34 11.29 -18.43
CA GLY A 154 -7.72 11.51 -18.89
C GLY A 154 -8.36 12.68 -18.17
N LYS A 155 -9.56 13.07 -18.58
CA LYS A 155 -10.36 14.08 -17.92
C LYS A 155 -11.34 13.42 -16.95
N ALA A 156 -11.56 14.03 -15.81
CA ALA A 156 -12.60 13.65 -14.86
C ALA A 156 -13.39 14.85 -14.43
N GLU A 157 -14.66 14.64 -14.18
CA GLU A 157 -15.53 15.64 -13.59
C GLU A 157 -14.96 16.09 -12.22
N GLY A 158 -15.12 17.37 -11.90
CA GLY A 158 -14.63 17.94 -10.68
C GLY A 158 -13.10 18.08 -10.57
N CYS A 159 -12.34 17.71 -11.61
CA CYS A 159 -10.89 17.86 -11.68
C CYS A 159 -10.49 18.95 -12.70
N ASP A 160 -9.26 19.46 -12.56
CA ASP A 160 -8.70 20.42 -13.53
C ASP A 160 -8.48 19.74 -14.88
N GLU A 161 -9.05 20.32 -15.93
CA GLU A 161 -9.02 19.70 -17.27
C GLU A 161 -7.67 19.79 -17.97
N LYS A 162 -6.84 20.78 -17.63
CA LYS A 162 -5.51 20.92 -18.23
C LYS A 162 -4.51 19.93 -17.64
N PHE A 163 -4.59 19.73 -16.32
CA PHE A 163 -3.75 18.76 -15.64
C PHE A 163 -4.27 17.34 -15.90
N GLY A 164 -5.59 17.18 -15.92
CA GLY A 164 -6.25 15.89 -16.02
C GLY A 164 -6.08 15.05 -14.76
N VAL A 165 -6.48 13.79 -14.85
CA VAL A 165 -6.17 12.74 -13.88
C VAL A 165 -5.10 11.86 -14.50
N GLN A 166 -3.96 11.72 -13.82
CA GLN A 166 -2.86 10.86 -14.24
C GLN A 166 -2.90 9.58 -13.44
N ILE A 167 -2.96 8.45 -14.13
CA ILE A 167 -2.90 7.11 -13.52
C ILE A 167 -1.60 6.45 -13.96
N GLU A 168 -0.75 6.07 -13.03
CA GLU A 168 0.47 5.31 -13.30
C GLU A 168 0.34 3.90 -12.73
N VAL A 169 0.52 2.90 -13.60
CA VAL A 169 0.61 1.50 -13.20
C VAL A 169 2.05 1.06 -13.31
N ARG A 170 2.63 0.56 -12.22
CA ARG A 170 3.99 0.02 -12.18
C ARG A 170 3.95 -1.48 -11.93
N LEU A 171 4.67 -2.22 -12.73
CA LEU A 171 4.93 -3.64 -12.57
C LEU A 171 6.40 -3.85 -12.26
N TYR A 172 6.71 -4.32 -11.05
CA TYR A 172 8.09 -4.56 -10.62
C TYR A 172 8.66 -5.83 -11.22
N ASN A 173 9.94 -5.79 -11.62
CA ASN A 173 10.56 -6.90 -12.35
C ASN A 173 10.77 -8.15 -11.47
N ASP A 174 11.23 -7.97 -10.22
CA ASP A 174 11.74 -9.07 -9.38
C ASP A 174 10.98 -9.24 -8.05
N VAL A 175 9.88 -8.54 -7.87
CA VAL A 175 8.97 -8.75 -6.74
C VAL A 175 7.54 -8.82 -7.23
N LYS A 176 6.76 -9.64 -6.57
CA LYS A 176 5.34 -9.82 -6.86
C LYS A 176 4.54 -8.61 -6.37
N ARG A 177 4.64 -7.50 -7.11
CA ARG A 177 4.12 -6.20 -6.74
C ARG A 177 3.65 -5.41 -7.95
N VAL A 178 2.44 -4.89 -7.86
CA VAL A 178 1.86 -3.88 -8.75
C VAL A 178 1.57 -2.63 -7.94
N GLU A 179 1.88 -1.46 -8.48
CA GLU A 179 1.50 -0.19 -7.87
C GLU A 179 0.57 0.59 -8.80
N LEU A 180 -0.48 1.16 -8.22
CA LEU A 180 -1.35 2.14 -8.85
C LEU A 180 -1.12 3.50 -8.21
N GLY A 181 -0.75 4.50 -9.00
CA GLY A 181 -0.57 5.87 -8.55
C GLY A 181 -1.56 6.81 -9.23
N TYR A 182 -2.16 7.72 -8.46
CA TYR A 182 -3.09 8.74 -8.95
C TYR A 182 -2.56 10.11 -8.61
N ASP A 183 -2.56 11.02 -9.60
CA ASP A 183 -2.15 12.41 -9.46
C ASP A 183 -3.20 13.28 -10.16
N PHE A 184 -3.89 14.16 -9.42
CA PHE A 184 -4.94 15.00 -9.95
C PHE A 184 -5.08 16.31 -9.16
N ILE A 185 -5.68 17.31 -9.79
CA ILE A 185 -6.02 18.58 -9.14
C ILE A 185 -7.54 18.65 -9.05
N ARG A 186 -8.05 18.68 -7.83
CA ARG A 186 -9.48 18.85 -7.54
C ARG A 186 -9.88 20.31 -7.67
N LYS A 187 -10.95 20.60 -8.42
CA LYS A 187 -11.59 21.94 -8.45
C LYS A 187 -12.36 22.19 -7.14
N PRO A 188 -12.57 23.45 -6.76
CA PRO A 188 -13.51 23.79 -5.70
C PRO A 188 -14.90 23.24 -6.03
N GLU A 189 -15.49 22.50 -5.09
CA GLU A 189 -16.81 21.89 -5.25
C GLU A 189 -17.51 21.82 -3.89
N THR A 190 -18.69 22.40 -3.81
CA THR A 190 -19.51 22.38 -2.60
C THR A 190 -20.71 21.44 -2.70
N ASP A 191 -21.08 21.03 -3.92
CA ASP A 191 -22.10 20.03 -4.12
C ASP A 191 -21.60 18.65 -3.67
N PRO A 192 -22.48 17.82 -3.06
CA PRO A 192 -22.08 16.57 -2.49
C PRO A 192 -21.52 15.60 -3.55
N SER A 193 -20.27 15.23 -3.38
CA SER A 193 -19.53 14.40 -4.32
C SER A 193 -18.49 13.55 -3.62
N ALA A 194 -18.04 12.50 -4.30
CA ALA A 194 -16.97 11.63 -3.83
C ALA A 194 -16.10 11.12 -4.98
N ILE A 195 -14.92 10.65 -4.64
CA ILE A 195 -14.01 9.99 -5.58
C ILE A 195 -13.58 8.66 -4.99
N TYR A 196 -13.68 7.60 -5.81
CA TYR A 196 -13.28 6.24 -5.47
C TYR A 196 -12.30 5.69 -6.49
N VAL A 197 -11.60 4.64 -6.10
CA VAL A 197 -10.89 3.74 -7.02
C VAL A 197 -11.55 2.37 -6.97
N ALA A 198 -11.78 1.73 -8.12
CA ALA A 198 -12.34 0.39 -8.16
C ALA A 198 -11.25 -0.69 -8.07
N MET A 199 -11.48 -1.69 -7.24
CA MET A 199 -10.67 -2.89 -7.12
C MET A 199 -11.59 -4.12 -7.10
N PRO A 200 -12.11 -4.54 -8.25
CA PRO A 200 -13.09 -5.62 -8.37
C PRO A 200 -12.39 -6.97 -8.40
N TRP A 201 -12.12 -7.53 -7.23
CA TRP A 201 -11.42 -8.80 -7.13
C TRP A 201 -12.31 -9.99 -7.51
N LEU A 202 -11.72 -10.92 -8.25
CA LEU A 202 -12.28 -12.23 -8.57
C LEU A 202 -11.59 -13.29 -7.70
N LEU A 203 -12.25 -13.69 -6.64
CA LEU A 203 -11.80 -14.77 -5.78
C LEU A 203 -13.04 -15.44 -5.17
N GLU A 204 -13.31 -16.67 -5.59
CA GLU A 204 -14.51 -17.41 -5.17
C GLU A 204 -14.51 -17.64 -3.65
N ASN A 205 -15.68 -17.48 -3.03
CA ASN A 205 -15.91 -17.63 -1.61
C ASN A 205 -14.99 -16.77 -0.72
N ALA A 206 -14.43 -15.70 -1.28
CA ALA A 206 -13.53 -14.85 -0.52
C ALA A 206 -14.28 -14.01 0.51
N LYS A 207 -13.67 -13.89 1.68
CA LYS A 207 -14.04 -12.94 2.73
C LYS A 207 -13.10 -11.73 2.67
N LEU A 208 -13.66 -10.56 2.99
CA LEU A 208 -12.87 -9.35 3.11
C LEU A 208 -12.41 -9.17 4.56
N THR A 209 -11.11 -9.02 4.72
CA THR A 209 -10.48 -8.71 6.01
C THR A 209 -9.65 -7.44 5.87
N PHE A 210 -9.52 -6.70 6.96
CA PHE A 210 -8.69 -5.50 7.00
C PHE A 210 -8.10 -5.31 8.38
N ASP A 211 -6.94 -4.64 8.46
CA ASP A 211 -6.34 -4.36 9.75
C ASP A 211 -6.78 -2.99 10.30
N VAL A 212 -6.84 -2.97 11.63
CA VAL A 212 -7.10 -1.79 12.46
C VAL A 212 -6.02 -1.69 13.52
N PRO A 213 -5.89 -0.56 14.24
CA PRO A 213 -5.00 -0.50 15.40
C PRO A 213 -5.33 -1.63 16.39
N GLY A 214 -4.37 -2.56 16.55
CA GLY A 214 -4.49 -3.68 17.48
C GLY A 214 -5.03 -5.00 16.92
N GLY A 215 -5.51 -5.09 15.69
CA GLY A 215 -6.06 -6.35 15.20
C GLY A 215 -6.37 -6.41 13.71
N VAL A 216 -6.91 -7.56 13.30
CA VAL A 216 -7.47 -7.79 11.97
C VAL A 216 -8.96 -8.07 12.12
N VAL A 217 -9.77 -7.41 11.31
CA VAL A 217 -11.23 -7.47 11.34
C VAL A 217 -11.73 -8.24 10.11
N ARG A 218 -12.57 -9.23 10.30
CA ARG A 218 -13.37 -9.84 9.24
C ARG A 218 -14.63 -9.00 9.02
N SER A 219 -14.71 -8.40 7.85
CA SER A 219 -15.82 -7.50 7.54
C SER A 219 -17.16 -8.19 7.62
N GLY A 220 -18.09 -7.58 8.35
CA GLY A 220 -19.43 -8.10 8.58
C GLY A 220 -19.54 -9.20 9.67
N GLU A 221 -18.41 -9.73 10.17
CA GLU A 221 -18.39 -10.77 11.21
C GLU A 221 -17.91 -10.23 12.56
N ASP A 222 -16.79 -9.52 12.60
CA ASP A 222 -16.15 -9.09 13.85
C ASP A 222 -16.58 -7.67 14.29
N GLN A 223 -17.35 -6.97 13.47
CA GLN A 223 -17.83 -5.63 13.79
C GLN A 223 -19.00 -5.70 14.79
N ILE A 224 -19.09 -4.71 15.66
CA ILE A 224 -20.15 -4.64 16.68
C ILE A 224 -21.53 -4.59 15.98
N PRO A 225 -22.45 -5.49 16.30
CA PRO A 225 -23.79 -5.49 15.71
C PRO A 225 -24.50 -4.14 15.85
N GLY A 226 -25.12 -3.67 14.76
CA GLY A 226 -25.82 -2.39 14.72
C GLY A 226 -24.96 -1.17 14.45
N THR A 227 -23.63 -1.32 14.32
CA THR A 227 -22.75 -0.23 13.86
C THR A 227 -22.76 -0.13 12.34
N SER A 228 -22.42 1.07 11.81
CA SER A 228 -22.28 1.24 10.37
C SER A 228 -21.07 0.44 9.86
N ALA A 229 -21.26 -0.39 8.86
CA ALA A 229 -20.20 -1.08 8.12
C ALA A 229 -20.04 -0.54 6.68
N SER A 230 -20.68 0.60 6.39
CA SER A 230 -20.63 1.21 5.05
C SER A 230 -19.25 1.74 4.71
N TRP A 231 -18.57 2.33 5.69
CA TRP A 231 -17.21 2.86 5.54
C TRP A 231 -16.32 2.22 6.60
N ASN A 232 -15.22 1.66 6.15
CA ASN A 232 -14.29 0.95 7.02
C ASN A 232 -12.96 1.71 7.04
N THR A 233 -12.47 2.02 8.24
CA THR A 233 -11.14 2.60 8.41
C THR A 233 -10.11 1.50 8.43
N VAL A 234 -9.17 1.55 7.49
CA VAL A 234 -8.11 0.57 7.30
C VAL A 234 -6.78 1.19 7.68
N GLN A 235 -5.96 0.45 8.43
CA GLN A 235 -4.64 0.93 8.82
C GLN A 235 -3.59 0.63 7.75
N ASN A 236 -3.34 -0.63 7.41
CA ASN A 236 -2.25 -0.99 6.51
C ASN A 236 -2.68 -1.83 5.31
N PHE A 237 -3.69 -2.70 5.43
CA PHE A 237 -4.11 -3.56 4.34
C PHE A 237 -5.60 -3.90 4.35
N VAL A 238 -6.09 -4.23 3.16
CA VAL A 238 -7.32 -4.99 2.93
C VAL A 238 -6.93 -6.27 2.19
N ALA A 239 -7.52 -7.39 2.60
CA ALA A 239 -7.35 -8.68 1.93
C ALA A 239 -8.70 -9.25 1.48
N ALA A 240 -8.79 -9.64 0.22
CA ALA A 240 -9.79 -10.59 -0.25
C ALA A 240 -9.18 -11.99 -0.11
N ARG A 241 -9.76 -12.84 0.74
CA ARG A 241 -9.15 -14.10 1.18
C ARG A 241 -10.12 -15.25 1.13
N ASN A 242 -9.68 -16.40 0.63
CA ASN A 242 -10.33 -17.70 0.80
C ASN A 242 -9.30 -18.73 1.36
N ASP A 243 -9.63 -20.00 1.33
CA ASP A 243 -8.75 -21.06 1.88
C ASP A 243 -7.48 -21.27 1.05
N ASP A 244 -7.47 -20.90 -0.24
CA ASP A 244 -6.37 -21.19 -1.18
C ASP A 244 -5.42 -20.02 -1.40
N ALA A 245 -5.91 -18.78 -1.27
CA ALA A 245 -5.17 -17.59 -1.63
C ALA A 245 -5.73 -16.32 -0.99
N GLN A 246 -4.91 -15.27 -1.03
CA GLN A 246 -5.37 -13.92 -0.73
C GLN A 246 -4.82 -12.91 -1.73
N ILE A 247 -5.66 -11.91 -2.04
CA ILE A 247 -5.32 -10.71 -2.80
C ILE A 247 -5.20 -9.57 -1.81
N LEU A 248 -4.08 -8.88 -1.80
CA LEU A 248 -3.71 -7.88 -0.81
C LEU A 248 -3.63 -6.49 -1.43
N VAL A 249 -4.21 -5.52 -0.75
CA VAL A 249 -4.16 -4.10 -1.12
C VAL A 249 -3.70 -3.27 0.07
N SER A 250 -2.79 -2.34 -0.18
CA SER A 250 -2.36 -1.33 0.81
C SER A 250 -2.39 0.05 0.17
N GLY A 251 -2.98 1.02 0.84
CA GLY A 251 -2.95 2.44 0.44
C GLY A 251 -2.30 3.29 1.53
N SER A 252 -1.39 4.17 1.15
CA SER A 252 -0.64 5.00 2.12
C SER A 252 -1.41 6.23 2.57
N GLU A 253 -2.15 6.86 1.64
CA GLU A 253 -2.82 8.15 1.87
C GLU A 253 -4.34 8.04 2.07
N VAL A 254 -4.91 6.85 1.83
CA VAL A 254 -6.36 6.64 1.80
C VAL A 254 -6.76 5.66 2.90
N PRO A 255 -7.31 6.14 4.03
CA PRO A 255 -7.68 5.26 5.14
C PRO A 255 -9.11 4.71 5.05
N LEU A 256 -9.99 5.25 4.20
CA LEU A 256 -11.39 4.85 4.13
C LEU A 256 -11.67 3.97 2.93
N TYR A 257 -12.44 2.91 3.16
CA TYR A 257 -12.79 1.91 2.16
C TYR A 257 -14.27 1.53 2.24
N LEU A 258 -14.93 1.47 1.08
CA LEU A 258 -16.17 0.71 0.90
C LEU A 258 -15.81 -0.71 0.49
N LEU A 259 -16.54 -1.67 1.03
CA LEU A 259 -16.33 -3.09 0.78
C LEU A 259 -17.58 -3.72 0.16
N GLY A 260 -17.40 -4.57 -0.85
CA GLY A 260 -18.44 -5.27 -1.58
C GLY A 260 -18.98 -4.50 -2.77
N LYS A 261 -19.57 -3.34 -2.58
CA LYS A 261 -20.10 -2.50 -3.67
C LYS A 261 -20.08 -1.02 -3.31
N LEU A 262 -20.13 -0.17 -4.31
CA LEU A 262 -20.36 1.26 -4.11
C LEU A 262 -21.72 1.49 -3.45
N LEU A 263 -21.81 2.60 -2.73
CA LEU A 263 -22.95 2.92 -1.91
C LEU A 263 -24.23 3.10 -2.74
N ASP A 264 -25.26 2.32 -2.39
CA ASP A 264 -26.63 2.48 -2.83
C ASP A 264 -27.61 2.44 -1.64
N ASP A 265 -27.15 1.95 -0.49
CA ASP A 265 -27.83 1.96 0.80
C ASP A 265 -26.77 2.18 1.89
N PRO A 266 -26.55 3.44 2.31
CA PRO A 266 -25.40 3.78 3.15
C PRO A 266 -25.44 3.20 4.56
N TYR A 267 -26.58 2.70 5.00
CA TYR A 267 -26.75 2.31 6.40
C TYR A 267 -27.27 0.89 6.59
N ARG A 268 -27.29 0.10 5.52
CA ARG A 268 -27.76 -1.28 5.58
C ARG A 268 -26.85 -2.14 6.47
N GLN A 269 -27.47 -2.88 7.40
CA GLN A 269 -26.82 -3.79 8.32
C GLN A 269 -27.60 -5.11 8.42
N PRO A 270 -26.98 -6.29 8.56
CA PRO A 270 -25.54 -6.55 8.37
C PRO A 270 -25.14 -6.46 6.90
N ARG A 271 -23.89 -6.13 6.61
CA ARG A 271 -23.37 -6.16 5.25
C ARG A 271 -22.95 -7.57 4.87
N THR A 272 -23.63 -8.12 3.88
CA THR A 272 -23.17 -9.31 3.16
C THR A 272 -22.57 -8.88 1.83
N TYR A 273 -21.45 -9.45 1.47
CA TYR A 273 -20.78 -9.17 0.21
C TYR A 273 -21.04 -10.32 -0.75
N GLU A 274 -21.64 -10.03 -1.90
CA GLU A 274 -21.79 -10.99 -2.99
C GLU A 274 -20.45 -11.23 -3.69
N LYS A 275 -19.64 -10.18 -3.78
CA LYS A 275 -18.32 -10.17 -4.43
C LYS A 275 -17.31 -9.45 -3.54
N PRO A 276 -16.04 -9.89 -3.55
CA PRO A 276 -14.99 -9.30 -2.70
C PRO A 276 -14.40 -8.01 -3.30
N HIS A 277 -15.26 -7.14 -3.80
CA HIS A 277 -14.82 -5.86 -4.38
C HIS A 277 -14.42 -4.88 -3.29
N VAL A 278 -13.45 -4.04 -3.59
CA VAL A 278 -12.90 -3.04 -2.67
C VAL A 278 -12.87 -1.69 -3.37
N PHE A 279 -13.34 -0.64 -2.69
CA PHE A 279 -13.38 0.72 -3.22
C PHE A 279 -12.73 1.68 -2.21
N PRO A 280 -11.42 1.94 -2.35
CA PRO A 280 -10.77 3.04 -1.64
C PRO A 280 -11.50 4.36 -1.90
N TRP A 281 -11.82 5.08 -0.83
CA TRP A 281 -12.54 6.35 -0.89
C TRP A 281 -11.56 7.51 -0.75
N LEU A 282 -11.17 8.09 -1.87
CA LEU A 282 -10.13 9.11 -1.93
C LEU A 282 -10.54 10.40 -1.25
N MET A 283 -11.80 10.79 -1.45
CA MET A 283 -12.37 12.01 -0.86
C MET A 283 -13.89 12.05 -0.97
N ASN A 284 -14.49 12.87 -0.11
CA ASN A 284 -15.91 13.22 -0.18
C ASN A 284 -16.19 14.56 0.50
N ASN A 285 -17.32 15.16 0.18
CA ASN A 285 -17.89 16.33 0.86
C ASN A 285 -19.39 16.16 1.14
N TYR A 286 -19.83 14.94 1.46
CA TYR A 286 -21.23 14.62 1.72
C TYR A 286 -21.80 15.30 2.96
N TRP A 287 -20.97 15.55 3.98
CA TRP A 287 -21.38 16.18 5.23
C TRP A 287 -20.96 17.63 5.30
N THR A 288 -21.77 18.46 5.95
CA THR A 288 -21.53 19.91 6.07
C THR A 288 -21.21 20.37 7.49
N THR A 289 -21.41 19.53 8.49
CA THR A 289 -21.15 19.89 9.88
C THR A 289 -19.70 19.67 10.25
N ASN A 290 -19.02 20.70 10.75
CA ASN A 290 -17.65 20.67 11.27
C ASN A 290 -16.55 20.32 10.24
N PHE A 291 -16.88 20.29 8.94
CA PHE A 291 -15.93 20.02 7.86
C PHE A 291 -15.93 21.18 6.85
N ARG A 292 -14.83 21.30 6.11
CA ARG A 292 -14.84 22.18 4.94
C ARG A 292 -15.85 21.65 3.91
N ALA A 293 -16.62 22.56 3.34
CA ALA A 293 -17.60 22.21 2.30
C ALA A 293 -16.93 21.80 0.98
N SER A 294 -15.68 22.20 0.77
CA SER A 294 -14.88 21.89 -0.41
C SER A 294 -13.49 21.41 -0.01
N GLN A 295 -12.92 20.51 -0.80
CA GLN A 295 -11.56 20.01 -0.66
C GLN A 295 -10.88 20.08 -2.03
N GLU A 296 -10.36 21.25 -2.36
CA GLU A 296 -9.65 21.57 -3.61
C GLU A 296 -8.12 21.43 -3.46
N GLY A 297 -7.42 21.33 -4.59
CA GLY A 297 -5.96 21.32 -4.66
C GLY A 297 -5.36 20.06 -5.28
N GLU A 298 -4.06 19.89 -5.13
CA GLU A 298 -3.32 18.75 -5.65
C GLU A 298 -3.46 17.53 -4.73
N PHE A 299 -3.80 16.40 -5.33
CA PHE A 299 -3.90 15.11 -4.66
C PHE A 299 -3.00 14.09 -5.32
N LYS A 300 -2.30 13.35 -4.47
CA LYS A 300 -1.50 12.18 -4.85
C LYS A 300 -1.84 11.05 -3.92
N CYS A 301 -2.20 9.93 -4.47
CA CYS A 301 -2.42 8.71 -3.69
C CYS A 301 -1.91 7.50 -4.45
N GLY A 302 -1.58 6.46 -3.71
CA GLY A 302 -1.04 5.25 -4.28
C GLY A 302 -1.53 4.00 -3.56
N PHE A 303 -1.60 2.92 -4.33
CA PHE A 303 -1.97 1.60 -3.83
C PHE A 303 -0.95 0.58 -4.27
N VAL A 304 -0.62 -0.32 -3.37
CA VAL A 304 0.20 -1.49 -3.63
C VAL A 304 -0.70 -2.70 -3.65
N ILE A 305 -0.53 -3.55 -4.65
CA ILE A 305 -1.28 -4.80 -4.83
C ILE A 305 -0.29 -5.96 -4.88
N SER A 306 -0.64 -7.04 -4.20
CA SER A 306 0.03 -8.33 -4.29
C SER A 306 -0.96 -9.46 -4.08
N SER A 307 -0.49 -10.70 -4.23
CA SER A 307 -1.30 -11.91 -4.01
C SER A 307 -0.39 -13.06 -3.58
N THR A 308 -0.94 -14.00 -2.82
CA THR A 308 -0.16 -15.13 -2.28
C THR A 308 -1.06 -16.31 -1.94
N ARG A 309 -0.47 -17.53 -1.89
CA ARG A 309 -1.11 -18.73 -1.33
C ARG A 309 -1.07 -18.76 0.20
N ASP A 310 -0.17 -18.00 0.81
CA ASP A 310 -0.14 -17.84 2.26
C ASP A 310 -1.32 -16.96 2.68
N THR A 311 -2.33 -17.58 3.30
CA THR A 311 -3.57 -16.92 3.72
C THR A 311 -3.54 -16.44 5.17
N SER A 312 -2.36 -16.41 5.81
CA SER A 312 -2.18 -15.94 7.18
C SER A 312 -2.35 -14.43 7.32
N ASN A 313 -2.75 -14.00 8.51
CA ASN A 313 -2.71 -12.58 8.87
C ASN A 313 -1.27 -12.06 8.98
N THR A 314 -0.32 -12.93 9.28
CA THR A 314 1.11 -12.59 9.29
C THR A 314 1.56 -12.12 7.92
N ALA A 315 1.28 -12.88 6.85
CA ALA A 315 1.64 -12.49 5.48
C ALA A 315 0.97 -11.18 5.07
N ALA A 316 -0.32 -11.03 5.37
CA ALA A 316 -1.07 -9.79 5.08
C ALA A 316 -0.51 -8.59 5.85
N SER A 317 -0.19 -8.76 7.13
CA SER A 317 0.40 -7.71 7.97
C SER A 317 1.80 -7.31 7.50
N GLN A 318 2.66 -8.26 7.19
CA GLN A 318 4.00 -8.00 6.64
C GLN A 318 3.92 -7.25 5.31
N PHE A 319 3.01 -7.65 4.42
CA PHE A 319 2.73 -6.93 3.18
C PHE A 319 2.30 -5.49 3.46
N GLY A 320 1.27 -5.27 4.29
CA GLY A 320 0.73 -3.94 4.58
C GLY A 320 1.76 -3.01 5.21
N TRP A 321 2.53 -3.50 6.18
CA TRP A 321 3.61 -2.73 6.80
C TRP A 321 4.72 -2.39 5.81
N SER A 322 5.17 -3.36 4.98
CA SER A 322 6.21 -3.11 3.99
C SER A 322 5.77 -2.13 2.89
N ALA A 323 4.49 -2.11 2.56
CA ALA A 323 3.93 -1.19 1.58
C ALA A 323 3.83 0.25 2.13
N ARG A 324 3.47 0.42 3.40
CA ARG A 324 3.26 1.74 4.01
C ARG A 324 4.51 2.37 4.60
N ILE A 325 5.46 1.57 5.07
CA ILE A 325 6.67 2.07 5.73
C ILE A 325 7.85 1.88 4.78
N PRO A 326 8.19 2.92 3.98
CA PRO A 326 9.31 2.84 3.06
C PRO A 326 10.63 2.82 3.83
N LEU A 327 11.67 2.26 3.19
CA LEU A 327 13.04 2.37 3.68
C LEU A 327 13.47 3.84 3.71
N CYS A 328 13.97 4.29 4.85
CA CYS A 328 14.54 5.62 4.99
C CYS A 328 15.98 5.64 4.44
N THR A 329 16.25 6.51 3.48
CA THR A 329 17.60 6.67 2.91
C THR A 329 18.22 7.99 3.35
N ARG A 330 19.52 7.97 3.69
CA ARG A 330 20.30 9.15 4.02
C ARG A 330 21.67 9.11 3.34
N VAL A 331 22.04 10.21 2.69
CA VAL A 331 23.41 10.40 2.23
C VAL A 331 24.25 10.87 3.40
N MET A 332 25.36 10.18 3.63
CA MET A 332 26.32 10.54 4.69
C MET A 332 27.67 10.94 4.05
N PRO A 333 28.40 11.91 4.64
CA PRO A 333 29.75 12.22 4.21
C PRO A 333 30.69 11.01 4.32
N ALA A 334 31.65 10.88 3.41
CA ALA A 334 32.58 9.76 3.37
C ALA A 334 33.41 9.60 4.70
N ALA A 335 33.74 10.70 5.35
CA ALA A 335 34.45 10.69 6.64
C ALA A 335 33.68 10.00 7.76
N THR A 336 32.34 9.98 7.72
CA THR A 336 31.49 9.30 8.69
C THR A 336 31.47 7.78 8.49
N ALA A 337 31.67 7.33 7.24
CA ALA A 337 31.76 5.92 6.90
C ALA A 337 33.08 5.25 7.31
N ALA A 338 34.14 6.04 7.45
CA ALA A 338 35.50 5.58 7.76
C ALA A 338 35.70 5.23 9.25
N ASN A 339 34.76 5.54 10.14
CA ASN A 339 34.91 5.36 11.59
C ASN A 339 34.65 3.94 12.10
N GLY A 340 34.92 2.89 11.32
CA GLY A 340 34.90 1.49 11.78
C GLY A 340 33.53 0.93 12.11
N ASN A 341 32.45 1.62 11.77
CA ASN A 341 31.10 1.09 11.95
C ASN A 341 30.83 -0.05 10.95
N ALA A 342 30.20 -1.10 11.42
CA ALA A 342 29.76 -2.19 10.58
C ALA A 342 28.92 -1.65 9.41
N ARG A 343 29.16 -2.17 8.19
CA ARG A 343 28.44 -1.73 6.97
C ARG A 343 26.97 -2.09 6.98
N ASP A 344 26.60 -3.08 7.76
CA ASP A 344 25.22 -3.50 8.05
C ASP A 344 25.07 -3.91 9.50
N ARG A 345 23.92 -3.70 10.07
CA ARG A 345 23.60 -4.09 11.44
C ARG A 345 22.10 -4.24 11.63
N SER A 346 21.70 -5.32 12.32
CA SER A 346 20.40 -5.43 12.97
C SER A 346 20.55 -5.04 14.42
N PHE A 347 19.57 -4.35 14.99
CA PHE A 347 19.55 -4.02 16.42
C PHE A 347 18.63 -4.93 17.20
N LEU A 348 17.54 -5.39 16.53
CA LEU A 348 16.49 -6.16 17.18
C LEU A 348 15.77 -7.02 16.16
N ARG A 349 15.43 -8.24 16.56
CA ARG A 349 14.56 -9.15 15.79
C ARG A 349 13.61 -9.87 16.75
N SER A 350 12.40 -10.17 16.29
CA SER A 350 11.55 -11.18 16.91
C SER A 350 12.01 -12.56 16.48
N GLY A 351 12.12 -13.49 17.41
CA GLY A 351 12.35 -14.92 17.14
C GLY A 351 11.05 -15.67 16.80
N CYS A 352 9.90 -14.98 16.82
CA CYS A 352 8.59 -15.55 16.49
C CYS A 352 8.07 -14.93 15.19
N SER A 353 7.81 -15.75 14.16
CA SER A 353 7.45 -15.28 12.81
C SER A 353 6.10 -14.58 12.72
N HIS A 354 5.15 -14.93 13.59
CA HIS A 354 3.80 -14.34 13.66
C HIS A 354 3.69 -13.20 14.68
N VAL A 355 4.82 -12.67 15.15
CA VAL A 355 4.86 -11.47 16.01
C VAL A 355 5.52 -10.32 15.29
N LEU A 356 4.77 -9.23 15.13
CA LEU A 356 5.26 -7.97 14.59
C LEU A 356 5.74 -7.04 15.69
N ILE A 357 6.88 -6.38 15.47
CA ILE A 357 7.31 -5.23 16.23
C ILE A 357 6.58 -4.00 15.67
N THR A 358 5.61 -3.47 16.40
CA THR A 358 4.77 -2.36 15.93
C THR A 358 5.34 -0.99 16.32
N SER A 359 6.12 -0.91 17.38
CA SER A 359 6.89 0.28 17.70
C SER A 359 8.11 -0.05 18.58
N CYS A 360 9.09 0.83 18.53
CA CYS A 360 10.30 0.78 19.34
C CYS A 360 10.66 2.21 19.74
N THR A 361 10.60 2.52 21.03
CA THR A 361 10.82 3.88 21.56
C THR A 361 11.71 3.81 22.82
N PRO A 362 12.46 4.87 23.16
CA PRO A 362 13.11 4.95 24.45
C PRO A 362 12.09 4.82 25.60
N ALA A 363 12.45 4.10 26.65
CA ALA A 363 11.61 4.02 27.84
C ALA A 363 11.52 5.39 28.54
N ALA A 364 10.36 5.70 29.13
CA ALA A 364 10.14 6.97 29.84
C ALA A 364 11.09 7.20 31.03
N SER A 365 11.64 6.12 31.61
CA SER A 365 12.67 6.16 32.66
C SER A 365 14.01 6.69 32.16
N GLY A 366 14.24 6.79 30.83
CA GLY A 366 15.54 7.08 30.23
C GLY A 366 16.47 5.86 30.14
N GLU A 367 16.11 4.74 30.74
CA GLU A 367 16.86 3.48 30.69
C GLU A 367 16.06 2.42 29.96
N GLY A 368 16.67 1.82 28.89
CA GLY A 368 16.07 0.77 28.09
C GLY A 368 15.18 1.25 26.96
N ILE A 369 14.49 0.31 26.36
CA ILE A 369 13.65 0.49 25.18
C ILE A 369 12.28 -0.15 25.44
N LEU A 370 11.22 0.59 25.15
CA LEU A 370 9.86 0.07 25.12
C LEU A 370 9.57 -0.45 23.71
N ILE A 371 9.19 -1.71 23.62
CA ILE A 371 8.85 -2.37 22.36
C ILE A 371 7.38 -2.79 22.42
N ASN A 372 6.57 -2.33 21.47
CA ASN A 372 5.22 -2.83 21.32
C ASN A 372 5.21 -3.96 20.29
N LEU A 373 4.59 -5.05 20.67
CA LEU A 373 4.50 -6.27 19.88
C LEU A 373 3.04 -6.63 19.64
N ARG A 374 2.76 -7.21 18.48
CA ARG A 374 1.46 -7.75 18.16
C ARG A 374 1.61 -9.15 17.56
N GLU A 375 0.95 -10.12 18.16
CA GLU A 375 0.70 -11.41 17.57
C GLU A 375 -0.40 -11.24 16.50
N THR A 376 -0.29 -11.90 15.35
CA THR A 376 -1.10 -11.61 14.17
C THR A 376 -2.07 -12.71 13.75
N ASP A 377 -1.84 -13.96 14.16
CA ASP A 377 -2.58 -15.13 13.67
C ASP A 377 -3.40 -15.87 14.73
N GLY A 378 -3.38 -15.42 15.99
CA GLY A 378 -4.03 -16.12 17.10
C GLY A 378 -3.37 -17.47 17.41
N GLN A 379 -2.06 -17.60 17.19
CA GLN A 379 -1.32 -18.83 17.37
C GLN A 379 -0.51 -18.85 18.65
N ALA A 380 -0.47 -20.03 19.29
CA ALA A 380 0.48 -20.27 20.36
C ALA A 380 1.92 -20.26 19.84
N GLY A 381 2.85 -19.78 20.64
CA GLY A 381 4.25 -19.72 20.26
C GLY A 381 5.15 -19.33 21.41
N THR A 382 6.44 -19.20 21.16
CA THR A 382 7.40 -18.66 22.11
C THR A 382 8.03 -17.40 21.51
N LEU A 383 7.77 -16.28 22.16
CA LEU A 383 8.42 -15.03 21.82
C LEU A 383 9.82 -14.98 22.42
N THR A 384 10.81 -14.74 21.59
CA THR A 384 12.16 -14.32 22.00
C THR A 384 12.52 -13.02 21.30
N LEU A 385 13.31 -12.19 21.92
CA LEU A 385 13.90 -11.00 21.32
C LEU A 385 15.39 -11.23 21.11
N LEU A 386 15.87 -10.98 19.92
CA LEU A 386 17.24 -11.27 19.53
C LEU A 386 17.96 -9.98 19.13
N ASP A 387 19.23 -9.85 19.54
CA ASP A 387 20.10 -8.80 19.00
C ASP A 387 20.59 -9.13 17.58
N GLY A 388 21.40 -8.24 17.01
CA GLY A 388 21.93 -8.42 15.66
C GLY A 388 22.88 -9.62 15.49
N SER A 389 23.43 -10.16 16.57
CA SER A 389 24.26 -11.38 16.57
C SER A 389 23.44 -12.66 16.71
N GLY A 390 22.13 -12.54 17.00
CA GLY A 390 21.25 -13.67 17.29
C GLY A 390 21.22 -14.10 18.75
N ARG A 391 21.82 -13.32 19.65
CA ARG A 391 21.78 -13.57 21.09
C ARG A 391 20.44 -13.11 21.65
N GLU A 392 19.85 -13.92 22.54
CA GLU A 392 18.62 -13.58 23.25
C GLU A 392 18.82 -12.38 24.17
N LEU A 393 17.87 -11.46 24.12
CA LEU A 393 17.82 -10.27 24.97
C LEU A 393 16.83 -10.50 26.12
N PRO A 394 17.19 -10.14 27.37
CA PRO A 394 16.23 -10.16 28.47
C PRO A 394 15.21 -9.02 28.31
N PHE A 395 13.96 -9.27 28.67
CA PHE A 395 12.89 -8.29 28.68
C PHE A 395 11.89 -8.52 29.82
N THR A 396 11.14 -7.48 30.16
CA THR A 396 10.00 -7.55 31.09
C THR A 396 8.73 -7.32 30.27
N ALA A 397 7.77 -8.25 30.36
CA ALA A 397 6.54 -8.18 29.60
C ALA A 397 5.40 -7.56 30.39
N ALA A 398 4.59 -6.76 29.69
CA ALA A 398 3.33 -6.20 30.18
C ALA A 398 2.24 -6.41 29.14
N ASP A 399 0.97 -6.42 29.57
CA ASP A 399 -0.17 -6.42 28.68
C ASP A 399 -0.38 -5.03 28.01
N ALA A 400 -1.35 -4.92 27.13
CA ALA A 400 -1.67 -3.68 26.41
C ALA A 400 -2.10 -2.52 27.33
N THR A 401 -2.45 -2.80 28.58
CA THR A 401 -2.79 -1.78 29.59
C THR A 401 -1.58 -1.33 30.42
N GLY A 402 -0.40 -1.94 30.18
CA GLY A 402 0.82 -1.69 30.92
C GLY A 402 0.95 -2.50 32.22
N ARG A 403 0.04 -3.45 32.47
CA ARG A 403 0.11 -4.33 33.63
C ARG A 403 1.17 -5.40 33.40
N PRO A 404 2.16 -5.54 34.32
CA PRO A 404 3.17 -6.59 34.22
C PRO A 404 2.53 -7.99 34.16
N LEU A 405 2.98 -8.84 33.23
CA LEU A 405 2.51 -10.21 33.11
C LEU A 405 3.11 -11.11 34.18
N ASP A 406 4.39 -10.94 34.49
CA ASP A 406 5.09 -11.72 35.52
C ASP A 406 5.98 -10.85 36.41
N GLY A 407 6.27 -9.62 36.05
CA GLY A 407 7.12 -8.69 36.78
C GLY A 407 8.62 -9.08 36.83
N ARG A 408 9.01 -10.17 36.17
CA ARG A 408 10.40 -10.67 36.12
C ARG A 408 10.99 -10.39 34.71
N SER A 409 12.30 -10.26 34.69
CA SER A 409 13.05 -10.27 33.43
C SER A 409 13.11 -11.72 32.91
N VAL A 410 12.70 -11.92 31.68
CA VAL A 410 12.71 -13.22 31.00
C VAL A 410 13.43 -13.10 29.65
N THR A 411 13.92 -14.20 29.10
CA THR A 411 14.48 -14.24 27.74
C THR A 411 13.47 -14.82 26.73
N SER A 412 12.41 -15.44 27.22
CA SER A 412 11.32 -15.95 26.39
C SER A 412 9.97 -15.81 27.09
N LEU A 413 8.92 -15.66 26.31
CA LEU A 413 7.53 -15.57 26.77
C LEU A 413 6.66 -16.51 25.94
N ALA A 414 5.92 -17.39 26.62
CA ALA A 414 4.92 -18.22 25.96
C ALA A 414 3.70 -17.37 25.54
N LEU A 415 3.37 -17.42 24.27
CA LEU A 415 2.15 -16.83 23.70
C LEU A 415 1.04 -17.86 23.74
N LYS A 416 -0.12 -17.46 24.21
CA LYS A 416 -1.35 -18.26 24.18
C LYS A 416 -2.21 -17.75 23.04
N PRO A 417 -2.96 -18.63 22.38
CA PRO A 417 -3.90 -18.25 21.34
C PRO A 417 -4.99 -17.31 21.85
#